data_c519450044cc1cdc91f7f1e1b785c74c
#
_entry.id   c519450044cc1cdc91f7f1e1b785c74c
#
_cell.length_a   1.000
_cell.length_b   1.000
_cell.length_c   1.000
_cell.angle_alpha   90.00
_cell.angle_beta   90.00
_cell.angle_gamma   90.00
#
_symmetry.space_group_name_H-M   'P 1'
#
loop_
_entity.id
_entity.type
_entity.pdbx_description
1 polymer ?
#
loop_
_entity_poly.entity_id
_entity_poly.type
_entity_poly.pdbx_seq_one_letter_code
_entity_poly.pdbx_strand_id
1 'polypeptide(L)'
;MFRYLSCLIIALFTISAANAVDITALKGGRIIDGNGGAPIVDGVILMDGERIIAVGNEDDINIPTGTKIIDTNGMTVMPGLIDIHVHFDILGHSDYNHWFGKYENRMRSDIMPAAAKAMLMAGVTSVRDLGADVSNIFWLRDQVNSGKIPGPRTFIAGPFLRKTATAFVSDGYKDTWVIESPEDAREKVRKLKEMGADVIKTQDEALSQEELAAIYDEAHKQGLRVASHIYAAEAIRTALKAGIGEYDTIEHIGEYEATAYDDDIVQMILDQKVAMAATIIARDGLRQIIENPELTDDPRWIRDLPADLYADVRKSYREVDLTDHPLYDKASAHRAGRMAKLRQLKEAGAIFTVSTDSGTRANPHHDAMWKEMVLMQEETGMTNMEVLVAATKTNALVMQQQDKIGTLEAGKLADIIIVDGDPLSHLSDMRRVKHVIKGGVLFR
;
A
#
# COMPACT_ATOMS: atom_id res chain seq x y z
N MET A 1 3.72 -18.99 -84.81
CA MET A 1 2.89 -19.93 -84.04
C MET A 1 3.41 -19.88 -82.59
N PHE A 2 2.95 -18.89 -81.79
CA PHE A 2 3.35 -18.68 -80.39
C PHE A 2 2.18 -18.99 -79.47
N ARG A 3 2.34 -20.01 -78.60
CA ARG A 3 1.36 -20.39 -77.59
C ARG A 3 1.69 -19.57 -76.32
N TYR A 4 0.73 -18.77 -75.86
CA TYR A 4 0.77 -18.14 -74.56
C TYR A 4 0.27 -19.13 -73.48
N LEU A 5 1.12 -19.40 -72.48
CA LEU A 5 0.79 -20.18 -71.33
C LEU A 5 0.40 -19.19 -70.23
N SER A 6 -0.89 -19.12 -69.88
CA SER A 6 -1.41 -18.31 -68.78
C SER A 6 -1.22 -19.07 -67.47
N CYS A 7 -0.29 -18.59 -66.60
CA CYS A 7 -0.19 -19.08 -65.23
C CYS A 7 -1.25 -18.41 -64.37
N LEU A 8 -2.19 -19.21 -63.86
CA LEU A 8 -3.20 -18.81 -62.87
C LEU A 8 -2.53 -18.85 -61.48
N ILE A 9 -2.24 -17.68 -60.87
CA ILE A 9 -1.75 -17.58 -59.50
C ILE A 9 -3.00 -17.63 -58.56
N ILE A 10 -3.21 -18.75 -57.88
CA ILE A 10 -4.19 -18.87 -56.79
C ILE A 10 -3.53 -18.29 -55.55
N ALA A 11 -3.95 -17.09 -55.15
CA ALA A 11 -3.61 -16.52 -53.87
C ALA A 11 -4.41 -17.23 -52.76
N LEU A 12 -3.77 -18.10 -52.00
CA LEU A 12 -4.29 -18.62 -50.76
C LEU A 12 -4.29 -17.52 -49.71
N PHE A 13 -5.45 -16.95 -49.45
CA PHE A 13 -5.68 -16.14 -48.25
C PHE A 13 -5.71 -17.09 -47.05
N THR A 14 -4.63 -17.14 -46.29
CA THR A 14 -4.65 -17.71 -44.94
C THR A 14 -5.51 -16.80 -44.07
N ILE A 15 -6.69 -17.22 -43.73
CA ILE A 15 -7.50 -16.62 -42.68
C ILE A 15 -6.74 -16.87 -41.39
N SER A 16 -6.08 -15.82 -40.90
CA SER A 16 -5.51 -15.82 -39.55
C SER A 16 -6.71 -16.04 -38.60
N ALA A 17 -6.69 -17.12 -37.85
CA ALA A 17 -7.66 -17.34 -36.79
C ALA A 17 -7.51 -16.16 -35.83
N ALA A 18 -8.52 -15.30 -35.78
CA ALA A 18 -8.61 -14.27 -34.72
C ALA A 18 -8.53 -15.03 -33.39
N ASN A 19 -7.52 -14.73 -32.58
CA ASN A 19 -7.43 -15.21 -31.21
C ASN A 19 -8.79 -14.89 -30.57
N ALA A 20 -9.45 -15.90 -30.03
CA ALA A 20 -10.68 -15.69 -29.26
C ALA A 20 -10.30 -14.73 -28.12
N VAL A 21 -10.90 -13.55 -28.15
CA VAL A 21 -10.69 -12.52 -27.09
C VAL A 21 -11.32 -13.10 -25.83
N ASP A 22 -10.51 -13.37 -24.80
CA ASP A 22 -10.97 -13.97 -23.54
C ASP A 22 -11.52 -12.86 -22.64
N ILE A 23 -12.65 -12.26 -23.10
CA ILE A 23 -13.27 -11.16 -22.36
C ILE A 23 -14.01 -11.72 -21.14
N THR A 24 -13.73 -11.10 -19.99
CA THR A 24 -14.49 -11.29 -18.75
C THR A 24 -15.26 -10.02 -18.42
N ALA A 25 -16.52 -10.17 -18.02
CA ALA A 25 -17.37 -9.07 -17.56
C ALA A 25 -17.73 -9.24 -16.08
N LEU A 26 -17.58 -8.17 -15.31
CA LEU A 26 -18.26 -8.01 -14.01
C LEU A 26 -19.59 -7.32 -14.31
N LYS A 27 -20.72 -7.85 -13.80
CA LYS A 27 -22.04 -7.33 -14.14
C LYS A 27 -22.98 -7.23 -12.96
N GLY A 28 -23.73 -6.12 -12.86
CA GLY A 28 -24.89 -5.92 -11.99
C GLY A 28 -24.58 -5.27 -10.65
N GLY A 29 -23.31 -5.12 -10.28
CA GLY A 29 -22.92 -4.45 -9.04
C GLY A 29 -22.92 -2.93 -9.12
N ARG A 30 -22.86 -2.29 -7.96
CA ARG A 30 -22.56 -0.85 -7.87
C ARG A 30 -21.07 -0.64 -8.08
N ILE A 31 -20.68 0.21 -9.04
CA ILE A 31 -19.27 0.53 -9.28
C ILE A 31 -18.92 1.85 -8.60
N ILE A 32 -17.88 1.84 -7.76
CA ILE A 32 -17.16 3.01 -7.27
C ILE A 32 -15.86 3.06 -8.09
N ASP A 33 -15.77 3.97 -9.05
CA ASP A 33 -14.69 3.98 -10.03
C ASP A 33 -13.33 4.50 -9.49
N GLY A 34 -13.33 5.04 -8.25
CA GLY A 34 -12.14 5.63 -7.61
C GLY A 34 -11.93 7.11 -7.94
N ASN A 35 -12.76 7.73 -8.77
CA ASN A 35 -12.63 9.14 -9.13
C ASN A 35 -13.32 10.11 -8.17
N GLY A 36 -14.09 9.61 -7.21
CA GLY A 36 -14.80 10.42 -6.22
C GLY A 36 -16.15 10.93 -6.69
N GLY A 37 -16.61 10.49 -7.86
CA GLY A 37 -17.94 10.78 -8.39
C GLY A 37 -19.05 9.90 -7.80
N ALA A 38 -20.29 10.10 -8.29
CA ALA A 38 -21.41 9.24 -7.93
C ALA A 38 -21.16 7.80 -8.44
N PRO A 39 -21.52 6.77 -7.64
CA PRO A 39 -21.40 5.38 -8.07
C PRO A 39 -22.25 5.08 -9.31
N ILE A 40 -21.76 4.18 -10.18
CA ILE A 40 -22.51 3.65 -11.32
C ILE A 40 -23.38 2.49 -10.80
N VAL A 41 -24.68 2.58 -10.96
CA VAL A 41 -25.65 1.55 -10.58
C VAL A 41 -25.79 0.57 -11.75
N ASP A 42 -26.03 -0.72 -11.44
CA ASP A 42 -26.13 -1.80 -12.44
C ASP A 42 -24.94 -1.78 -13.41
N GLY A 43 -23.76 -1.68 -12.81
CA GLY A 43 -22.52 -1.45 -13.52
C GLY A 43 -21.99 -2.66 -14.26
N VAL A 44 -21.26 -2.38 -15.35
CA VAL A 44 -20.51 -3.36 -16.13
C VAL A 44 -19.07 -2.94 -16.27
N ILE A 45 -18.15 -3.87 -16.02
CA ILE A 45 -16.73 -3.73 -16.34
C ILE A 45 -16.35 -4.85 -17.29
N LEU A 46 -15.82 -4.50 -18.45
CA LEU A 46 -15.24 -5.47 -19.38
C LEU A 46 -13.73 -5.49 -19.23
N MET A 47 -13.17 -6.68 -19.17
CA MET A 47 -11.72 -6.92 -19.10
C MET A 47 -11.28 -7.80 -20.26
N ASP A 48 -10.15 -7.45 -20.89
CA ASP A 48 -9.43 -8.27 -21.85
C ASP A 48 -8.03 -8.55 -21.30
N GLY A 49 -7.78 -9.80 -20.89
CA GLY A 49 -6.58 -10.17 -20.19
C GLY A 49 -6.36 -9.30 -18.94
N GLU A 50 -5.23 -8.62 -18.88
CA GLU A 50 -4.85 -7.81 -17.72
C GLU A 50 -5.47 -6.39 -17.69
N ARG A 51 -6.25 -5.99 -18.71
CA ARG A 51 -6.71 -4.61 -18.87
C ARG A 51 -8.21 -4.47 -18.83
N ILE A 52 -8.65 -3.36 -18.25
CA ILE A 52 -10.02 -2.86 -18.38
C ILE A 52 -10.18 -2.29 -19.79
N ILE A 53 -11.24 -2.71 -20.49
CA ILE A 53 -11.56 -2.19 -21.83
C ILE A 53 -12.81 -1.32 -21.86
N ALA A 54 -13.72 -1.49 -20.88
CA ALA A 54 -14.88 -0.62 -20.73
C ALA A 54 -15.37 -0.63 -19.28
N VAL A 55 -15.93 0.51 -18.84
CA VAL A 55 -16.62 0.69 -17.54
C VAL A 55 -17.84 1.58 -17.78
N GLY A 56 -19.00 1.19 -17.32
CA GLY A 56 -20.24 1.98 -17.46
C GLY A 56 -21.44 1.28 -16.86
N ASN A 57 -22.62 1.84 -17.13
CA ASN A 57 -23.90 1.23 -16.82
C ASN A 57 -24.20 0.11 -17.84
N GLU A 58 -25.02 -0.89 -17.48
CA GLU A 58 -25.34 -2.01 -18.38
C GLU A 58 -26.10 -1.60 -19.64
N ASP A 59 -26.82 -0.48 -19.61
CA ASP A 59 -27.50 0.05 -20.79
C ASP A 59 -26.53 0.68 -21.80
N ASP A 60 -25.35 1.10 -21.36
CA ASP A 60 -24.33 1.77 -22.18
C ASP A 60 -23.25 0.80 -22.70
N ILE A 61 -23.10 -0.36 -22.08
CA ILE A 61 -22.02 -1.32 -22.37
C ILE A 61 -22.55 -2.56 -23.09
N ASN A 62 -22.17 -2.72 -24.35
CA ASN A 62 -22.46 -3.94 -25.09
C ASN A 62 -21.51 -5.07 -24.68
N ILE A 63 -22.03 -6.11 -24.03
CA ILE A 63 -21.25 -7.30 -23.65
C ILE A 63 -21.19 -8.26 -24.83
N PRO A 64 -20.01 -8.57 -25.40
CA PRO A 64 -19.87 -9.46 -26.52
C PRO A 64 -20.41 -10.88 -26.24
N THR A 65 -20.96 -11.55 -27.27
CA THR A 65 -21.41 -12.94 -27.13
C THR A 65 -20.23 -13.86 -26.79
N GLY A 66 -20.40 -14.73 -25.79
CA GLY A 66 -19.35 -15.65 -25.32
C GLY A 66 -18.49 -15.11 -24.21
N THR A 67 -18.72 -13.84 -23.76
CA THR A 67 -18.04 -13.27 -22.60
C THR A 67 -18.31 -14.07 -21.33
N LYS A 68 -17.27 -14.35 -20.55
CA LYS A 68 -17.40 -14.93 -19.21
C LYS A 68 -17.98 -13.88 -18.26
N ILE A 69 -19.12 -14.19 -17.66
CA ILE A 69 -19.79 -13.27 -16.71
C ILE A 69 -19.45 -13.66 -15.27
N ILE A 70 -19.05 -12.68 -14.49
CA ILE A 70 -18.98 -12.73 -13.02
C ILE A 70 -20.12 -11.87 -12.50
N ASP A 71 -21.10 -12.47 -11.85
CA ASP A 71 -22.24 -11.78 -11.26
C ASP A 71 -21.81 -11.02 -10.00
N THR A 72 -22.09 -9.73 -9.99
CA THR A 72 -21.77 -8.81 -8.87
C THR A 72 -23.01 -8.16 -8.27
N ASN A 73 -24.22 -8.65 -8.59
CA ASN A 73 -25.47 -8.12 -8.08
C ASN A 73 -25.47 -8.02 -6.55
N GLY A 74 -25.92 -6.88 -6.03
CA GLY A 74 -25.98 -6.60 -4.60
C GLY A 74 -24.61 -6.33 -3.93
N MET A 75 -23.52 -6.30 -4.71
CA MET A 75 -22.17 -6.06 -4.23
C MET A 75 -21.61 -4.72 -4.75
N THR A 76 -20.54 -4.25 -4.14
CA THR A 76 -19.79 -3.08 -4.59
C THR A 76 -18.52 -3.53 -5.30
N VAL A 77 -18.31 -3.00 -6.51
CA VAL A 77 -17.10 -3.21 -7.32
C VAL A 77 -16.28 -1.93 -7.28
N MET A 78 -14.99 -2.03 -6.98
CA MET A 78 -14.12 -0.87 -6.89
C MET A 78 -12.67 -1.21 -7.25
N PRO A 79 -11.79 -0.19 -7.44
CA PRO A 79 -10.37 -0.45 -7.66
C PRO A 79 -9.80 -1.26 -6.49
N GLY A 80 -8.84 -2.11 -6.78
CA GLY A 80 -8.04 -2.75 -5.74
C GLY A 80 -7.38 -1.72 -4.84
N LEU A 81 -7.36 -2.00 -3.54
CA LEU A 81 -6.75 -1.11 -2.57
C LEU A 81 -5.24 -1.03 -2.78
N ILE A 82 -4.68 0.11 -2.46
CA ILE A 82 -3.24 0.38 -2.51
C ILE A 82 -2.78 0.77 -1.12
N ASP A 83 -1.79 0.07 -0.58
CA ASP A 83 -1.18 0.39 0.71
C ASP A 83 0.25 0.90 0.49
N ILE A 84 0.53 2.15 0.83
CA ILE A 84 1.81 2.76 0.54
C ILE A 84 2.84 2.67 1.68
N HIS A 85 2.52 1.96 2.76
CA HIS A 85 3.44 1.73 3.87
C HIS A 85 3.21 0.36 4.50
N VAL A 86 4.05 -0.58 4.13
CA VAL A 86 4.03 -1.96 4.67
C VAL A 86 5.43 -2.47 4.95
N HIS A 87 5.53 -3.56 5.75
CA HIS A 87 6.74 -4.30 6.05
C HIS A 87 6.46 -5.80 5.92
N PHE A 88 6.99 -6.45 4.90
CA PHE A 88 6.70 -7.86 4.62
C PHE A 88 7.52 -8.85 5.46
N ASP A 89 8.58 -8.42 6.08
CA ASP A 89 9.48 -9.26 6.88
C ASP A 89 9.05 -9.43 8.35
N ILE A 90 7.94 -8.78 8.74
CA ILE A 90 7.34 -8.87 10.08
C ILE A 90 5.88 -9.28 9.95
N LEU A 91 5.38 -10.09 10.90
CA LEU A 91 3.99 -10.57 10.93
C LEU A 91 3.24 -10.13 12.20
N GLY A 92 3.50 -8.93 12.69
CA GLY A 92 2.78 -8.36 13.82
C GLY A 92 3.29 -8.83 15.19
N HIS A 93 4.47 -9.45 15.30
CA HIS A 93 5.05 -9.92 16.57
C HIS A 93 5.41 -8.76 17.51
N SER A 94 5.19 -8.91 18.83
CA SER A 94 5.46 -7.85 19.81
C SER A 94 6.95 -7.57 20.03
N ASP A 95 7.83 -8.55 19.85
CA ASP A 95 9.29 -8.48 20.05
C ASP A 95 10.05 -8.68 18.74
N TYR A 96 10.63 -7.62 18.21
CA TYR A 96 11.40 -7.66 16.97
C TYR A 96 12.74 -8.38 17.10
N ASN A 97 13.43 -8.26 18.25
CA ASN A 97 14.70 -8.95 18.46
C ASN A 97 14.50 -10.47 18.45
N HIS A 98 13.46 -10.96 19.14
CA HIS A 98 13.07 -12.35 19.08
C HIS A 98 12.73 -12.77 17.65
N TRP A 99 11.91 -11.99 16.96
CA TRP A 99 11.43 -12.29 15.61
C TRP A 99 12.56 -12.44 14.61
N PHE A 100 13.38 -11.42 14.45
CA PHE A 100 14.48 -11.43 13.49
C PHE A 100 15.59 -12.43 13.88
N GLY A 101 15.91 -12.54 15.17
CA GLY A 101 16.89 -13.52 15.64
C GLY A 101 16.49 -14.98 15.42
N LYS A 102 15.19 -15.30 15.56
CA LYS A 102 14.68 -16.68 15.45
C LYS A 102 14.35 -17.07 14.01
N TYR A 103 13.86 -16.14 13.21
CA TYR A 103 13.22 -16.44 11.92
C TYR A 103 13.94 -15.90 10.69
N GLU A 104 15.17 -15.41 10.81
CA GLU A 104 15.96 -14.90 9.68
C GLU A 104 15.95 -15.86 8.47
N ASN A 105 16.16 -17.13 8.71
CA ASN A 105 16.21 -18.15 7.65
C ASN A 105 14.83 -18.51 7.04
N ARG A 106 13.72 -17.98 7.59
CA ARG A 106 12.34 -18.25 7.14
C ARG A 106 11.70 -17.09 6.37
N MET A 107 12.43 -16.00 6.15
CA MET A 107 11.90 -14.81 5.49
C MET A 107 11.34 -15.14 4.10
N ARG A 108 12.10 -15.86 3.27
CA ARG A 108 11.70 -16.21 1.90
C ARG A 108 10.79 -17.42 1.81
N SER A 109 10.93 -18.39 2.70
CA SER A 109 10.13 -19.62 2.62
C SER A 109 8.72 -19.47 3.17
N ASP A 110 8.55 -18.67 4.21
CA ASP A 110 7.31 -18.64 4.98
C ASP A 110 6.78 -17.23 5.21
N ILE A 111 7.58 -16.31 5.77
CA ILE A 111 7.12 -15.03 6.33
C ILE A 111 6.63 -14.09 5.24
N MET A 112 7.52 -13.68 4.34
CA MET A 112 7.18 -12.71 3.30
C MET A 112 6.11 -13.22 2.31
N PRO A 113 6.13 -14.50 1.88
CA PRO A 113 5.04 -15.04 1.07
C PRO A 113 3.67 -15.05 1.79
N ALA A 114 3.66 -15.36 3.09
CA ALA A 114 2.42 -15.34 3.88
C ALA A 114 1.88 -13.91 4.02
N ALA A 115 2.74 -12.95 4.35
CA ALA A 115 2.39 -11.53 4.42
C ALA A 115 1.81 -11.01 3.10
N ALA A 116 2.50 -11.25 1.98
CA ALA A 116 2.06 -10.83 0.66
C ALA A 116 0.72 -11.45 0.27
N LYS A 117 0.54 -12.75 0.51
CA LYS A 117 -0.72 -13.45 0.25
C LYS A 117 -1.86 -12.88 1.12
N ALA A 118 -1.61 -12.66 2.42
CA ALA A 118 -2.62 -12.14 3.33
C ALA A 118 -3.15 -10.78 2.89
N MET A 119 -2.27 -9.86 2.46
CA MET A 119 -2.66 -8.56 1.92
C MET A 119 -3.49 -8.68 0.65
N LEU A 120 -3.05 -9.49 -0.32
CA LEU A 120 -3.81 -9.69 -1.56
C LEU A 120 -5.22 -10.21 -1.26
N MET A 121 -5.34 -11.21 -0.36
CA MET A 121 -6.65 -11.77 0.04
C MET A 121 -7.52 -10.78 0.82
N ALA A 122 -6.94 -9.74 1.39
CA ALA A 122 -7.66 -8.62 2.03
C ALA A 122 -8.09 -7.52 1.03
N GLY A 123 -7.76 -7.68 -0.26
CA GLY A 123 -8.16 -6.73 -1.31
C GLY A 123 -7.11 -5.68 -1.64
N VAL A 124 -5.91 -5.76 -1.07
CA VAL A 124 -4.80 -4.88 -1.42
C VAL A 124 -4.10 -5.44 -2.66
N THR A 125 -4.18 -4.74 -3.78
CA THR A 125 -3.63 -5.21 -5.07
C THR A 125 -2.26 -4.60 -5.40
N SER A 126 -1.90 -3.50 -4.75
CA SER A 126 -0.58 -2.86 -4.86
C SER A 126 -0.08 -2.37 -3.51
N VAL A 127 1.22 -2.42 -3.29
CA VAL A 127 1.86 -1.98 -2.04
C VAL A 127 3.19 -1.30 -2.29
N ARG A 128 3.59 -0.49 -1.29
CA ARG A 128 4.92 0.08 -1.16
C ARG A 128 5.54 -0.41 0.16
N ASP A 129 6.51 -1.33 0.07
CA ASP A 129 7.28 -1.76 1.24
C ASP A 129 8.35 -0.72 1.55
N LEU A 130 8.33 -0.22 2.76
CA LEU A 130 9.17 0.89 3.20
C LEU A 130 10.30 0.50 4.16
N GLY A 131 10.74 -0.74 4.09
CA GLY A 131 11.95 -1.14 4.80
C GLY A 131 12.02 -2.63 5.08
N ALA A 132 13.04 -3.26 4.51
CA ALA A 132 13.40 -4.64 4.76
C ALA A 132 14.83 -4.91 4.27
N ASP A 133 15.38 -6.09 4.65
CA ASP A 133 16.67 -6.55 4.12
C ASP A 133 16.67 -6.55 2.59
N VAL A 134 17.68 -5.93 2.02
CA VAL A 134 17.86 -5.75 0.57
C VAL A 134 17.63 -7.05 -0.18
N SER A 135 18.32 -8.11 0.20
CA SER A 135 18.29 -9.36 -0.55
C SER A 135 16.90 -10.03 -0.55
N ASN A 136 16.20 -9.91 0.56
CA ASN A 136 14.89 -10.54 0.78
C ASN A 136 13.77 -9.77 0.07
N ILE A 137 13.74 -8.44 0.19
CA ILE A 137 12.64 -7.65 -0.36
C ILE A 137 12.72 -7.56 -1.89
N PHE A 138 13.92 -7.42 -2.48
CA PHE A 138 14.09 -7.43 -3.92
C PHE A 138 13.68 -8.79 -4.51
N TRP A 139 14.07 -9.89 -3.85
CA TRP A 139 13.62 -11.23 -4.21
C TRP A 139 12.08 -11.34 -4.15
N LEU A 140 11.44 -10.92 -3.05
CA LEU A 140 9.98 -11.01 -2.92
C LEU A 140 9.27 -10.24 -4.03
N ARG A 141 9.66 -8.98 -4.26
CA ARG A 141 9.11 -8.17 -5.34
C ARG A 141 9.14 -8.91 -6.68
N ASP A 142 10.30 -9.47 -7.02
CA ASP A 142 10.48 -10.15 -8.30
C ASP A 142 9.63 -11.42 -8.41
N GLN A 143 9.47 -12.18 -7.31
CA GLN A 143 8.60 -13.36 -7.28
C GLN A 143 7.12 -12.98 -7.40
N VAL A 144 6.67 -11.96 -6.68
CA VAL A 144 5.27 -11.50 -6.69
C VAL A 144 4.92 -10.83 -8.03
N ASN A 145 5.79 -9.95 -8.54
CA ASN A 145 5.52 -9.21 -9.77
C ASN A 145 5.61 -10.10 -11.02
N SER A 146 6.37 -11.21 -10.95
CA SER A 146 6.34 -12.26 -11.99
C SER A 146 5.20 -13.27 -11.85
N GLY A 147 4.35 -13.16 -10.83
CA GLY A 147 3.22 -14.06 -10.59
C GLY A 147 3.58 -15.42 -9.98
N LYS A 148 4.82 -15.64 -9.57
CA LYS A 148 5.27 -16.92 -8.95
C LYS A 148 4.78 -17.08 -7.52
N ILE A 149 4.62 -15.96 -6.80
CA ILE A 149 4.06 -15.91 -5.45
C ILE A 149 2.81 -15.03 -5.51
N PRO A 150 1.66 -15.46 -4.96
CA PRO A 150 0.48 -14.62 -4.85
C PRO A 150 0.75 -13.46 -3.86
N GLY A 151 0.51 -12.25 -4.30
CA GLY A 151 0.71 -11.03 -3.51
C GLY A 151 0.31 -9.79 -4.30
N PRO A 152 0.23 -8.62 -3.66
CA PRO A 152 0.00 -7.34 -4.32
C PRO A 152 1.18 -6.96 -5.21
N ARG A 153 0.96 -6.16 -6.24
CA ARG A 153 2.03 -5.53 -7.04
C ARG A 153 2.94 -4.75 -6.10
N THR A 154 4.19 -5.17 -5.99
CA THR A 154 5.09 -4.72 -4.95
C THR A 154 6.08 -3.70 -5.50
N PHE A 155 6.15 -2.54 -4.83
CA PHE A 155 7.14 -1.49 -4.98
C PHE A 155 7.94 -1.40 -3.68
N ILE A 156 9.23 -1.10 -3.74
CA ILE A 156 10.12 -1.27 -2.60
C ILE A 156 11.10 -0.11 -2.41
N ALA A 157 11.39 0.18 -1.15
CA ALA A 157 12.48 1.09 -0.77
C ALA A 157 13.82 0.36 -0.59
N GLY A 158 13.79 -0.87 -0.07
CA GLY A 158 14.99 -1.52 0.46
C GLY A 158 15.30 -1.03 1.88
N PRO A 159 16.58 -0.76 2.23
CA PRO A 159 16.97 -0.36 3.59
C PRO A 159 16.58 1.08 3.90
N PHE A 160 16.42 1.36 5.20
CA PHE A 160 16.28 2.73 5.70
C PHE A 160 17.56 3.54 5.52
N LEU A 161 17.47 4.77 5.07
CA LEU A 161 18.54 5.77 5.18
C LEU A 161 18.37 6.55 6.49
N ARG A 162 19.36 6.50 7.38
CA ARG A 162 19.28 7.12 8.70
C ARG A 162 20.65 7.52 9.26
N LYS A 163 20.65 8.34 10.30
CA LYS A 163 21.89 8.85 10.93
C LYS A 163 22.60 7.81 11.81
N THR A 164 21.86 6.92 12.43
CA THR A 164 22.42 5.95 13.38
C THR A 164 21.90 4.54 13.10
N ALA A 165 22.76 3.53 13.28
CA ALA A 165 22.27 2.15 13.35
C ALA A 165 21.32 2.02 14.55
N THR A 166 20.16 1.39 14.36
CA THR A 166 19.20 1.24 15.48
C THR A 166 19.66 0.22 16.50
N ALA A 167 19.42 0.57 17.77
CA ALA A 167 19.48 -0.36 18.89
C ALA A 167 18.30 -1.38 18.91
N PHE A 168 17.33 -1.26 17.99
CA PHE A 168 16.13 -2.11 17.96
C PHE A 168 16.34 -3.45 17.28
N VAL A 169 17.51 -3.67 16.69
CA VAL A 169 17.72 -4.82 15.84
C VAL A 169 19.02 -5.47 16.22
N SER A 170 18.96 -6.78 16.50
CA SER A 170 20.13 -7.64 16.64
C SER A 170 21.10 -7.45 15.47
N ASP A 171 22.37 -7.77 15.65
CA ASP A 171 23.44 -7.64 14.63
C ASP A 171 23.15 -8.28 13.26
N GLY A 172 21.98 -8.92 13.10
CA GLY A 172 21.52 -9.57 11.86
C GLY A 172 20.56 -8.71 11.01
N TYR A 173 20.02 -7.60 11.52
CA TYR A 173 19.06 -6.80 10.75
C TYR A 173 19.78 -5.86 9.77
N LYS A 174 19.62 -6.11 8.48
CA LYS A 174 20.37 -5.47 7.41
C LYS A 174 19.54 -4.44 6.63
N ASP A 175 18.51 -3.88 7.25
CA ASP A 175 17.59 -2.94 6.62
C ASP A 175 18.01 -1.46 6.72
N THR A 176 19.12 -1.17 7.38
CA THR A 176 19.56 0.19 7.66
C THR A 176 20.88 0.52 6.99
N TRP A 177 20.92 1.65 6.30
CA TRP A 177 22.13 2.27 5.77
C TRP A 177 22.39 3.61 6.47
N VAL A 178 23.48 3.68 7.24
CA VAL A 178 23.86 4.87 8.02
C VAL A 178 24.41 5.94 7.09
N ILE A 179 23.90 7.17 7.20
CA ILE A 179 24.37 8.34 6.46
C ILE A 179 25.47 9.03 7.24
N GLU A 180 26.63 9.18 6.62
CA GLU A 180 27.82 9.78 7.23
C GLU A 180 28.00 11.24 6.82
N SER A 181 27.63 11.59 5.58
CA SER A 181 27.72 12.94 5.03
C SER A 181 26.67 13.17 3.91
N PRO A 182 26.47 14.41 3.44
CA PRO A 182 25.61 14.69 2.30
C PRO A 182 26.07 13.97 1.01
N GLU A 183 27.37 13.82 0.78
CA GLU A 183 27.91 13.10 -0.39
C GLU A 183 27.63 11.61 -0.31
N ASP A 184 27.82 11.00 0.87
CA ASP A 184 27.46 9.62 1.15
C ASP A 184 25.96 9.37 0.98
N ALA A 185 25.11 10.31 1.39
CA ALA A 185 23.68 10.26 1.17
C ALA A 185 23.33 10.16 -0.33
N ARG A 186 23.93 11.01 -1.16
CA ARG A 186 23.75 10.97 -2.63
C ARG A 186 24.22 9.65 -3.24
N GLU A 187 25.36 9.14 -2.79
CA GLU A 187 25.90 7.86 -3.28
C GLU A 187 24.92 6.71 -2.95
N LYS A 188 24.41 6.66 -1.73
CA LYS A 188 23.45 5.64 -1.30
C LYS A 188 22.15 5.70 -2.07
N VAL A 189 21.60 6.91 -2.34
CA VAL A 189 20.42 7.07 -3.20
C VAL A 189 20.67 6.55 -4.61
N ARG A 190 21.80 6.91 -5.24
CA ARG A 190 22.16 6.38 -6.57
C ARG A 190 22.27 4.86 -6.57
N LYS A 191 22.92 4.30 -5.56
CA LYS A 191 23.07 2.85 -5.42
C LYS A 191 21.71 2.13 -5.28
N LEU A 192 20.77 2.68 -4.46
CA LEU A 192 19.43 2.13 -4.36
C LEU A 192 18.69 2.18 -5.71
N LYS A 193 18.81 3.27 -6.44
CA LYS A 193 18.24 3.39 -7.80
C LYS A 193 18.83 2.36 -8.76
N GLU A 194 20.15 2.18 -8.76
CA GLU A 194 20.85 1.18 -9.60
C GLU A 194 20.41 -0.25 -9.25
N MET A 195 20.14 -0.53 -7.97
CA MET A 195 19.59 -1.79 -7.53
C MET A 195 18.13 -1.98 -7.91
N GLY A 196 17.43 -0.91 -8.33
CA GLY A 196 16.03 -0.94 -8.76
C GLY A 196 15.04 -0.67 -7.63
N ALA A 197 15.41 0.11 -6.62
CA ALA A 197 14.44 0.64 -5.65
C ALA A 197 13.45 1.58 -6.36
N ASP A 198 12.20 1.55 -5.92
CA ASP A 198 11.08 2.33 -6.47
C ASP A 198 10.85 3.64 -5.71
N VAL A 199 11.35 3.71 -4.48
CA VAL A 199 11.20 4.84 -3.56
C VAL A 199 12.40 4.87 -2.61
N ILE A 200 12.69 6.02 -2.01
CA ILE A 200 13.67 6.14 -0.93
C ILE A 200 12.94 6.24 0.41
N LYS A 201 13.39 5.51 1.42
CA LYS A 201 12.88 5.60 2.79
C LYS A 201 13.93 6.19 3.70
N THR A 202 13.57 7.25 4.42
CA THR A 202 14.41 7.85 5.44
C THR A 202 13.83 7.67 6.84
N GLN A 203 14.69 7.76 7.87
CA GLN A 203 14.31 8.02 9.24
C GLN A 203 15.04 9.30 9.69
N ASP A 204 14.34 10.41 9.67
CA ASP A 204 14.90 11.73 9.50
C ASP A 204 15.23 12.48 10.78
N GLU A 205 14.73 12.03 11.94
CA GLU A 205 14.82 12.83 13.19
C GLU A 205 16.25 13.17 13.65
N ALA A 206 17.24 12.40 13.18
CA ALA A 206 18.66 12.64 13.51
C ALA A 206 19.50 13.04 12.28
N LEU A 207 18.91 13.15 11.09
CA LEU A 207 19.59 13.63 9.89
C LEU A 207 19.62 15.15 9.89
N SER A 208 20.75 15.74 9.47
CA SER A 208 20.85 17.19 9.33
C SER A 208 20.05 17.69 8.11
N GLN A 209 19.76 19.00 8.08
CA GLN A 209 19.06 19.59 6.94
C GLN A 209 19.85 19.41 5.64
N GLU A 210 21.18 19.46 5.67
CA GLU A 210 22.06 19.28 4.53
C GLU A 210 22.05 17.81 4.03
N GLU A 211 22.01 16.84 4.95
CA GLU A 211 21.89 15.42 4.61
C GLU A 211 20.54 15.11 4.00
N LEU A 212 19.44 15.62 4.57
CA LEU A 212 18.10 15.51 4.01
C LEU A 212 18.01 16.17 2.63
N ALA A 213 18.55 17.37 2.47
CA ALA A 213 18.57 18.06 1.17
C ALA A 213 19.34 17.26 0.11
N ALA A 214 20.42 16.59 0.49
CA ALA A 214 21.17 15.73 -0.40
C ALA A 214 20.37 14.49 -0.83
N ILE A 215 19.63 13.86 0.12
CA ILE A 215 18.76 12.71 -0.17
C ILE A 215 17.63 13.14 -1.12
N TYR A 216 16.87 14.19 -0.79
CA TYR A 216 15.73 14.63 -1.60
C TYR A 216 16.13 15.07 -2.99
N ASP A 217 17.14 15.93 -3.09
CA ASP A 217 17.66 16.42 -4.40
C ASP A 217 18.12 15.25 -5.29
N GLU A 218 18.90 14.30 -4.75
CA GLU A 218 19.37 13.16 -5.53
C GLU A 218 18.22 12.21 -5.89
N ALA A 219 17.30 11.92 -4.96
CA ALA A 219 16.14 11.08 -5.24
C ALA A 219 15.28 11.65 -6.37
N HIS A 220 14.96 12.95 -6.31
CA HIS A 220 14.17 13.63 -7.34
C HIS A 220 14.90 13.66 -8.70
N LYS A 221 16.24 13.86 -8.72
CA LYS A 221 17.05 13.74 -9.96
C LYS A 221 16.99 12.35 -10.58
N GLN A 222 16.88 11.31 -9.74
CA GLN A 222 16.73 9.92 -10.19
C GLN A 222 15.27 9.55 -10.51
N GLY A 223 14.30 10.48 -10.37
CA GLY A 223 12.87 10.24 -10.59
C GLY A 223 12.21 9.39 -9.49
N LEU A 224 12.83 9.36 -8.31
CA LEU A 224 12.28 8.66 -7.14
C LEU A 224 11.55 9.64 -6.21
N ARG A 225 10.49 9.16 -5.55
CA ARG A 225 9.86 9.81 -4.40
C ARG A 225 10.58 9.41 -3.11
N VAL A 226 10.36 10.21 -2.06
CA VAL A 226 10.88 9.92 -0.72
C VAL A 226 9.74 9.72 0.27
N ALA A 227 9.87 8.72 1.11
CA ALA A 227 9.00 8.45 2.24
C ALA A 227 9.78 8.71 3.53
N SER A 228 9.41 9.76 4.26
CA SER A 228 10.15 10.27 5.40
C SER A 228 9.46 9.93 6.72
N HIS A 229 10.08 9.07 7.52
CA HIS A 229 9.61 8.71 8.87
C HIS A 229 9.95 9.82 9.85
N ILE A 230 8.97 10.64 10.22
CA ILE A 230 9.16 11.82 11.04
C ILE A 230 8.01 11.96 12.05
N TYR A 231 8.35 12.17 13.33
CA TYR A 231 7.37 12.42 14.39
C TYR A 231 7.37 13.88 14.87
N ALA A 232 8.56 14.46 15.06
CA ALA A 232 8.70 15.78 15.68
C ALA A 232 8.36 16.92 14.70
N ALA A 233 7.61 17.93 15.14
CA ALA A 233 7.23 19.08 14.30
C ALA A 233 8.47 19.83 13.78
N GLU A 234 9.52 19.99 14.60
CA GLU A 234 10.77 20.59 14.14
C GLU A 234 11.53 19.74 13.11
N ALA A 235 11.45 18.41 13.21
CA ALA A 235 12.02 17.54 12.18
C ALA A 235 11.20 17.61 10.88
N ILE A 236 9.87 17.72 10.95
CA ILE A 236 9.01 18.00 9.79
C ILE A 236 9.40 19.34 9.15
N ARG A 237 9.55 20.41 9.96
CA ARG A 237 10.00 21.73 9.48
C ARG A 237 11.37 21.66 8.80
N THR A 238 12.29 20.86 9.36
CA THR A 238 13.62 20.64 8.79
C THR A 238 13.54 19.93 7.43
N ALA A 239 12.74 18.87 7.32
CA ALA A 239 12.51 18.16 6.06
C ALA A 239 11.88 19.05 4.98
N LEU A 240 10.90 19.87 5.37
CA LEU A 240 10.26 20.84 4.47
C LEU A 240 11.27 21.89 3.96
N LYS A 241 12.13 22.42 4.84
CA LYS A 241 13.21 23.33 4.45
C LYS A 241 14.32 22.66 3.63
N ALA A 242 14.51 21.36 3.81
CA ALA A 242 15.48 20.58 3.05
C ALA A 242 14.98 20.24 1.63
N GLY A 243 13.70 20.46 1.33
CA GLY A 243 13.16 20.30 -0.02
C GLY A 243 12.46 18.96 -0.27
N ILE A 244 11.83 18.36 0.76
CA ILE A 244 10.85 17.29 0.55
C ILE A 244 9.82 17.80 -0.47
N GLY A 245 9.51 17.01 -1.50
CA GLY A 245 8.86 17.53 -2.69
C GLY A 245 7.42 17.08 -2.90
N GLU A 246 6.87 17.51 -4.05
CA GLU A 246 5.50 17.19 -4.44
C GLU A 246 5.26 15.66 -4.45
N TYR A 247 4.25 15.20 -3.70
CA TYR A 247 3.88 13.79 -3.49
C TYR A 247 4.97 12.89 -2.87
N ASP A 248 6.03 13.47 -2.29
CA ASP A 248 6.76 12.77 -1.24
C ASP A 248 5.84 12.59 -0.03
N THR A 249 6.18 11.68 0.87
CA THR A 249 5.31 11.41 2.01
C THR A 249 5.99 11.67 3.35
N ILE A 250 5.26 12.33 4.26
CA ILE A 250 5.56 12.30 5.69
C ILE A 250 4.80 11.12 6.27
N GLU A 251 5.56 10.16 6.76
CA GLU A 251 5.04 8.94 7.36
C GLU A 251 4.81 9.15 8.85
N HIS A 252 3.65 8.74 9.31
CA HIS A 252 3.14 8.91 10.67
C HIS A 252 2.69 10.35 10.99
N ILE A 253 1.92 10.49 12.06
CA ILE A 253 1.55 11.77 12.65
C ILE A 253 2.07 11.76 14.08
N GLY A 254 3.12 12.50 14.30
CA GLY A 254 3.84 12.54 15.58
C GLY A 254 3.51 13.72 16.45
N GLU A 255 4.38 13.94 17.44
CA GLU A 255 4.24 14.92 18.53
C GLU A 255 2.88 14.89 19.19
N TYR A 256 2.73 13.90 19.98
CA TYR A 256 1.47 13.51 20.59
C TYR A 256 0.95 14.49 21.64
N GLU A 257 1.82 15.32 22.19
CA GLU A 257 1.46 16.30 23.21
C GLU A 257 0.91 17.60 22.61
N ALA A 258 1.34 17.94 21.39
CA ALA A 258 0.82 19.11 20.68
C ALA A 258 -0.51 18.79 20.00
N THR A 259 -1.45 19.71 20.06
CA THR A 259 -2.78 19.60 19.44
C THR A 259 -2.88 20.27 18.06
N ALA A 260 -1.83 20.94 17.63
CA ALA A 260 -1.73 21.59 16.32
C ALA A 260 -0.27 21.64 15.86
N TYR A 261 -0.06 21.68 14.56
CA TYR A 261 1.18 22.15 13.96
C TYR A 261 1.16 23.69 13.86
N ASP A 262 2.33 24.31 13.87
CA ASP A 262 2.47 25.73 13.60
C ASP A 262 2.02 26.04 12.16
N ASP A 263 1.48 27.25 11.96
CA ASP A 263 0.93 27.68 10.67
C ASP A 263 1.96 27.62 9.54
N ASP A 264 3.24 27.88 9.82
CA ASP A 264 4.31 27.79 8.81
C ASP A 264 4.55 26.35 8.34
N ILE A 265 4.46 25.36 9.23
CA ILE A 265 4.56 23.95 8.86
C ILE A 265 3.40 23.55 7.96
N VAL A 266 2.17 23.90 8.35
CA VAL A 266 0.98 23.62 7.57
C VAL A 266 1.09 24.25 6.18
N GLN A 267 1.47 25.53 6.11
CA GLN A 267 1.62 26.22 4.84
C GLN A 267 2.68 25.59 3.93
N MET A 268 3.84 25.23 4.49
CA MET A 268 4.90 24.54 3.72
C MET A 268 4.44 23.17 3.19
N ILE A 269 3.69 22.38 3.98
CA ILE A 269 3.11 21.10 3.53
C ILE A 269 2.21 21.32 2.32
N LEU A 270 1.36 22.35 2.35
CA LEU A 270 0.43 22.68 1.25
C LEU A 270 1.17 23.18 0.00
N ASP A 271 2.10 24.13 0.19
CA ASP A 271 2.85 24.75 -0.92
C ASP A 271 3.71 23.74 -1.67
N GLN A 272 4.30 22.80 -0.94
CA GLN A 272 5.13 21.72 -1.50
C GLN A 272 4.31 20.49 -1.90
N LYS A 273 3.00 20.46 -1.61
CA LYS A 273 2.08 19.35 -1.89
C LYS A 273 2.58 18.01 -1.34
N VAL A 274 3.18 18.03 -0.15
CA VAL A 274 3.62 16.82 0.53
C VAL A 274 2.41 16.03 0.98
N ALA A 275 2.42 14.71 0.79
CA ALA A 275 1.31 13.85 1.19
C ALA A 275 1.52 13.30 2.61
N MET A 276 0.43 13.20 3.36
CA MET A 276 0.41 12.72 4.73
C MET A 276 0.00 11.24 4.79
N ALA A 277 0.89 10.39 5.28
CA ALA A 277 0.71 8.95 5.46
C ALA A 277 0.58 8.64 6.96
N ALA A 278 -0.64 8.71 7.49
CA ALA A 278 -0.88 8.80 8.94
C ALA A 278 -0.57 7.51 9.72
N THR A 279 -0.78 6.33 9.13
CA THR A 279 -0.55 5.01 9.73
C THR A 279 -1.13 4.86 11.16
N ILE A 280 -2.36 5.29 11.33
CA ILE A 280 -3.04 5.40 12.64
C ILE A 280 -3.11 4.02 13.32
N ILE A 281 -3.44 2.99 12.54
CA ILE A 281 -3.61 1.62 13.02
C ILE A 281 -2.34 1.03 13.66
N ALA A 282 -1.15 1.45 13.21
CA ALA A 282 0.11 0.97 13.78
C ALA A 282 0.25 1.24 15.29
N ARG A 283 -0.36 2.32 15.77
CA ARG A 283 -0.41 2.68 17.20
C ARG A 283 -1.68 2.16 17.88
N ASP A 284 -2.82 2.32 17.24
CA ASP A 284 -4.10 1.92 17.79
C ASP A 284 -4.25 0.39 17.87
N GLY A 285 -3.68 -0.34 16.92
CA GLY A 285 -3.68 -1.80 16.90
C GLY A 285 -2.98 -2.42 18.11
N LEU A 286 -1.85 -1.86 18.53
CA LEU A 286 -1.15 -2.32 19.73
C LEU A 286 -2.03 -2.12 20.97
N ARG A 287 -2.66 -0.96 21.12
CA ARG A 287 -3.59 -0.68 22.20
C ARG A 287 -4.77 -1.68 22.18
N GLN A 288 -5.38 -1.88 21.04
CA GLN A 288 -6.52 -2.82 20.90
C GLN A 288 -6.16 -4.23 21.34
N ILE A 289 -5.01 -4.76 20.92
CA ILE A 289 -4.59 -6.14 21.28
C ILE A 289 -4.19 -6.25 22.75
N ILE A 290 -3.58 -5.23 23.34
CA ILE A 290 -3.27 -5.23 24.78
C ILE A 290 -4.54 -5.21 25.62
N GLU A 291 -5.51 -4.37 25.25
CA GLU A 291 -6.82 -4.29 25.93
C GLU A 291 -7.71 -5.54 25.68
N ASN A 292 -7.59 -6.16 24.50
CA ASN A 292 -8.41 -7.29 24.06
C ASN A 292 -7.53 -8.36 23.39
N PRO A 293 -6.73 -9.12 24.17
CA PRO A 293 -5.79 -10.12 23.61
C PRO A 293 -6.46 -11.23 22.78
N GLU A 294 -7.78 -11.46 22.96
CA GLU A 294 -8.58 -12.39 22.17
C GLU A 294 -8.66 -12.02 20.68
N LEU A 295 -8.36 -10.79 20.30
CA LEU A 295 -8.27 -10.40 18.89
C LEU A 295 -7.18 -11.19 18.13
N THR A 296 -6.21 -11.75 18.85
CA THR A 296 -5.21 -12.67 18.26
C THR A 296 -5.78 -14.05 17.91
N ASP A 297 -7.01 -14.39 18.36
CA ASP A 297 -7.70 -15.64 18.02
C ASP A 297 -8.55 -15.53 16.73
N ASP A 298 -8.50 -14.42 16.01
CA ASP A 298 -9.20 -14.25 14.74
C ASP A 298 -8.82 -15.36 13.75
N PRO A 299 -9.78 -16.09 13.17
CA PRO A 299 -9.52 -17.20 12.24
C PRO A 299 -8.68 -16.83 11.03
N ARG A 300 -8.62 -15.55 10.67
CA ARG A 300 -7.81 -15.05 9.55
C ARG A 300 -6.31 -15.16 9.83
N TRP A 301 -5.88 -14.98 11.08
CA TRP A 301 -4.50 -15.23 11.48
C TRP A 301 -4.13 -16.70 11.28
N ILE A 302 -5.02 -17.61 11.71
CA ILE A 302 -4.81 -19.06 11.58
C ILE A 302 -4.76 -19.49 10.12
N ARG A 303 -5.62 -18.88 9.27
CA ARG A 303 -5.68 -19.19 7.84
C ARG A 303 -4.44 -18.76 7.08
N ASP A 304 -3.90 -17.58 7.40
CA ASP A 304 -2.94 -16.89 6.58
C ASP A 304 -1.49 -17.11 7.04
N LEU A 305 -1.28 -17.53 8.30
CA LEU A 305 0.06 -17.78 8.84
C LEU A 305 0.35 -19.28 9.01
N PRO A 306 1.61 -19.72 8.82
CA PRO A 306 2.07 -21.01 9.31
C PRO A 306 1.78 -21.18 10.80
N ALA A 307 1.32 -22.36 11.21
CA ALA A 307 0.78 -22.61 12.55
C ALA A 307 1.75 -22.28 13.69
N ASP A 308 3.04 -22.54 13.50
CA ASP A 308 4.08 -22.24 14.49
C ASP A 308 4.40 -20.75 14.58
N LEU A 309 4.38 -20.01 13.46
CA LEU A 309 4.54 -18.56 13.43
C LEU A 309 3.33 -17.89 14.10
N TYR A 310 2.11 -18.34 13.78
CA TYR A 310 0.91 -17.88 14.45
C TYR A 310 0.96 -18.11 15.97
N ALA A 311 1.37 -19.30 16.40
CA ALA A 311 1.48 -19.62 17.82
C ALA A 311 2.47 -18.70 18.54
N ASP A 312 3.60 -18.37 17.91
CA ASP A 312 4.61 -17.48 18.49
C ASP A 312 4.13 -16.02 18.55
N VAL A 313 3.53 -15.52 17.48
CA VAL A 313 2.91 -14.17 17.48
C VAL A 313 1.84 -14.07 18.57
N ARG A 314 0.92 -15.04 18.63
CA ARG A 314 -0.13 -15.09 19.64
C ARG A 314 0.44 -15.11 21.06
N LYS A 315 1.46 -15.94 21.30
CA LYS A 315 2.15 -16.04 22.58
C LYS A 315 2.75 -14.71 23.01
N SER A 316 3.33 -13.96 22.10
CA SER A 316 3.96 -12.67 22.38
C SER A 316 3.00 -11.61 22.96
N TYR A 317 1.68 -11.80 22.79
CA TYR A 317 0.65 -10.93 23.37
C TYR A 317 -0.12 -11.55 24.54
N ARG A 318 -0.18 -12.88 24.62
CA ARG A 318 -0.96 -13.59 25.64
C ARG A 318 -0.19 -13.92 26.90
N GLU A 319 1.13 -14.11 26.76
CA GLU A 319 2.00 -14.56 27.87
C GLU A 319 2.97 -13.47 28.35
N VAL A 320 2.95 -12.28 27.71
CA VAL A 320 3.79 -11.13 28.08
C VAL A 320 2.89 -10.00 28.52
N ASP A 321 3.17 -9.42 29.69
CA ASP A 321 2.52 -8.18 30.12
C ASP A 321 3.10 -7.01 29.32
N LEU A 322 2.25 -6.39 28.53
CA LEU A 322 2.61 -5.24 27.69
C LEU A 322 1.96 -3.93 28.17
N THR A 323 1.30 -3.93 29.33
CA THR A 323 0.66 -2.73 29.88
C THR A 323 1.67 -1.63 30.22
N ASP A 324 2.90 -2.02 30.60
CA ASP A 324 4.00 -1.08 30.85
C ASP A 324 4.80 -0.76 29.56
N HIS A 325 4.35 -1.22 28.38
CA HIS A 325 5.06 -0.96 27.15
C HIS A 325 4.98 0.53 26.77
N PRO A 326 6.12 1.22 26.51
CA PRO A 326 6.13 2.67 26.29
C PRO A 326 5.21 3.17 25.17
N LEU A 327 4.89 2.31 24.18
CA LEU A 327 3.97 2.64 23.11
C LEU A 327 2.50 2.51 23.51
N TYR A 328 2.17 1.74 24.55
CA TYR A 328 0.80 1.58 25.03
C TYR A 328 0.33 2.87 25.73
N ASP A 329 1.09 3.36 26.72
CA ASP A 329 0.78 4.61 27.41
C ASP A 329 0.64 5.78 26.43
N LYS A 330 1.55 5.84 25.47
CA LYS A 330 1.54 6.87 24.43
C LYS A 330 0.32 6.78 23.50
N ALA A 331 -0.14 5.59 23.13
CA ALA A 331 -1.26 5.42 22.21
C ALA A 331 -2.57 6.04 22.73
N SER A 332 -2.88 5.85 24.02
CA SER A 332 -4.11 6.38 24.62
C SER A 332 -4.03 7.88 24.91
N ALA A 333 -2.90 8.35 25.50
CA ALA A 333 -2.70 9.74 25.86
C ALA A 333 -2.63 10.69 24.64
N HIS A 334 -2.16 10.17 23.51
CA HIS A 334 -1.81 10.99 22.35
C HIS A 334 -2.90 11.02 21.27
N ARG A 335 -3.95 10.20 21.38
CA ARG A 335 -5.02 10.14 20.37
C ARG A 335 -5.67 11.51 20.14
N ALA A 336 -5.97 12.25 21.19
CA ALA A 336 -6.61 13.57 21.08
C ALA A 336 -5.74 14.58 20.32
N GLY A 337 -4.44 14.64 20.62
CA GLY A 337 -3.49 15.51 19.90
C GLY A 337 -3.33 15.12 18.44
N ARG A 338 -3.22 13.82 18.16
CA ARG A 338 -3.18 13.29 16.79
C ARG A 338 -4.43 13.67 15.99
N MET A 339 -5.61 13.42 16.54
CA MET A 339 -6.89 13.77 15.91
C MET A 339 -6.99 15.26 15.60
N ALA A 340 -6.58 16.12 16.53
CA ALA A 340 -6.62 17.56 16.33
C ALA A 340 -5.73 18.00 15.16
N LYS A 341 -4.49 17.49 15.07
CA LYS A 341 -3.57 17.77 13.95
C LYS A 341 -4.04 17.21 12.62
N LEU A 342 -4.61 16.00 12.61
CA LEU A 342 -5.19 15.40 11.40
C LEU A 342 -6.34 16.25 10.86
N ARG A 343 -7.21 16.75 11.74
CA ARG A 343 -8.32 17.66 11.36
C ARG A 343 -7.81 19.01 10.88
N GLN A 344 -6.83 19.59 11.57
CA GLN A 344 -6.17 20.83 11.12
C GLN A 344 -5.65 20.69 9.68
N LEU A 345 -4.90 19.63 9.39
CA LEU A 345 -4.36 19.36 8.06
C LEU A 345 -5.46 19.13 7.03
N LYS A 346 -6.51 18.38 7.39
CA LYS A 346 -7.66 18.14 6.51
C LYS A 346 -8.40 19.42 6.17
N GLU A 347 -8.67 20.25 7.17
CA GLU A 347 -9.34 21.54 6.99
C GLU A 347 -8.50 22.51 6.15
N ALA A 348 -7.17 22.45 6.27
CA ALA A 348 -6.25 23.21 5.45
C ALA A 348 -6.14 22.70 4.01
N GLY A 349 -6.62 21.49 3.71
CA GLY A 349 -6.60 20.93 2.35
C GLY A 349 -5.35 20.09 2.05
N ALA A 350 -4.65 19.57 3.06
CA ALA A 350 -3.52 18.68 2.88
C ALA A 350 -3.92 17.38 2.14
N ILE A 351 -2.97 16.81 1.40
CA ILE A 351 -3.15 15.55 0.68
C ILE A 351 -2.99 14.40 1.67
N PHE A 352 -4.03 13.58 1.82
CA PHE A 352 -3.99 12.37 2.63
C PHE A 352 -3.90 11.12 1.77
N THR A 353 -3.14 10.16 2.25
CA THR A 353 -3.03 8.80 1.75
C THR A 353 -3.59 7.83 2.79
N VAL A 354 -3.93 6.61 2.39
CA VAL A 354 -4.20 5.50 3.34
C VAL A 354 -3.00 4.58 3.34
N SER A 355 -2.43 4.37 4.50
CA SER A 355 -1.20 3.59 4.69
C SER A 355 -1.19 2.99 6.09
N THR A 356 -0.76 1.74 6.21
CA THR A 356 -1.06 0.99 7.42
C THR A 356 0.13 0.75 8.34
N ASP A 357 1.36 0.77 7.83
CA ASP A 357 2.54 0.25 8.54
C ASP A 357 2.34 -1.23 8.96
N SER A 358 1.61 -2.00 8.10
CA SER A 358 1.29 -3.40 8.39
C SER A 358 2.54 -4.28 8.44
N GLY A 359 2.47 -5.30 9.28
CA GLY A 359 3.60 -6.12 9.69
C GLY A 359 4.14 -5.67 11.05
N THR A 360 4.07 -4.40 11.40
CA THR A 360 4.51 -3.91 12.71
C THR A 360 3.69 -4.49 13.87
N ARG A 361 4.08 -4.20 15.13
CA ARG A 361 3.46 -4.78 16.34
C ARG A 361 1.95 -4.68 16.30
N ALA A 362 1.28 -5.80 16.52
CA ALA A 362 -0.18 -5.90 16.60
C ALA A 362 -0.94 -5.41 15.36
N ASN A 363 -0.26 -5.34 14.21
CA ASN A 363 -0.78 -4.79 12.98
C ASN A 363 -0.69 -5.80 11.81
N PRO A 364 -1.54 -6.85 11.80
CA PRO A 364 -1.46 -7.93 10.83
C PRO A 364 -1.93 -7.50 9.44
N HIS A 365 -1.25 -7.99 8.41
CA HIS A 365 -1.47 -7.66 7.00
C HIS A 365 -2.91 -7.88 6.50
N HIS A 366 -3.63 -8.89 7.02
CA HIS A 366 -4.99 -9.21 6.57
C HIS A 366 -6.08 -8.27 7.11
N ASP A 367 -5.76 -7.43 8.09
CA ASP A 367 -6.74 -6.64 8.83
C ASP A 367 -6.44 -5.13 8.83
N ALA A 368 -5.18 -4.76 8.62
CA ALA A 368 -4.72 -3.40 8.78
C ALA A 368 -5.46 -2.39 7.89
N MET A 369 -5.62 -2.69 6.61
CA MET A 369 -6.11 -1.72 5.62
C MET A 369 -7.52 -1.22 5.90
N TRP A 370 -8.49 -2.11 6.14
CA TRP A 370 -9.86 -1.66 6.42
C TRP A 370 -9.96 -0.92 7.76
N LYS A 371 -9.17 -1.32 8.77
CA LYS A 371 -9.12 -0.62 10.07
C LYS A 371 -8.54 0.78 9.93
N GLU A 372 -7.45 0.92 9.17
CA GLU A 372 -6.87 2.23 8.89
C GLU A 372 -7.88 3.15 8.20
N MET A 373 -8.64 2.64 7.21
CA MET A 373 -9.67 3.41 6.52
C MET A 373 -10.75 3.91 7.49
N VAL A 374 -11.20 3.08 8.43
CA VAL A 374 -12.18 3.48 9.46
C VAL A 374 -11.58 4.54 10.39
N LEU A 375 -10.36 4.33 10.88
CA LEU A 375 -9.67 5.29 11.74
C LEU A 375 -9.40 6.62 11.02
N MET A 376 -9.03 6.59 9.76
CA MET A 376 -8.88 7.79 8.94
C MET A 376 -10.19 8.59 8.88
N GLN A 377 -11.32 7.94 8.63
CA GLN A 377 -12.62 8.61 8.63
C GLN A 377 -12.96 9.23 10.01
N GLU A 378 -12.79 8.45 11.08
CA GLU A 378 -13.10 8.89 12.44
C GLU A 378 -12.21 10.05 12.92
N GLU A 379 -10.90 9.95 12.66
CA GLU A 379 -9.92 10.88 13.24
C GLU A 379 -9.69 12.13 12.37
N THR A 380 -9.81 12.04 11.05
CA THR A 380 -9.64 13.21 10.16
C THR A 380 -10.94 13.95 9.91
N GLY A 381 -12.09 13.27 9.99
CA GLY A 381 -13.39 13.79 9.52
C GLY A 381 -13.57 13.70 8.00
N MET A 382 -12.76 12.93 7.29
CA MET A 382 -12.98 12.62 5.87
C MET A 382 -14.28 11.85 5.70
N THR A 383 -14.95 12.08 4.58
CA THR A 383 -16.08 11.25 4.16
C THR A 383 -15.60 9.87 3.71
N ASN A 384 -16.49 8.88 3.70
CA ASN A 384 -16.16 7.54 3.22
C ASN A 384 -15.60 7.57 1.79
N MET A 385 -16.16 8.39 0.90
CA MET A 385 -15.67 8.55 -0.48
C MET A 385 -14.24 9.13 -0.50
N GLU A 386 -13.94 10.15 0.29
CA GLU A 386 -12.59 10.73 0.37
C GLU A 386 -11.57 9.67 0.83
N VAL A 387 -11.93 8.82 1.80
CA VAL A 387 -11.05 7.72 2.25
C VAL A 387 -10.85 6.66 1.17
N LEU A 388 -11.91 6.28 0.44
CA LEU A 388 -11.81 5.34 -0.68
C LEU A 388 -10.91 5.88 -1.81
N VAL A 389 -11.03 7.16 -2.14
CA VAL A 389 -10.16 7.84 -3.12
C VAL A 389 -8.71 7.89 -2.61
N ALA A 390 -8.51 8.18 -1.33
CA ALA A 390 -7.17 8.17 -0.73
C ALA A 390 -6.51 6.79 -0.79
N ALA A 391 -7.28 5.72 -0.52
CA ALA A 391 -6.81 4.33 -0.54
C ALA A 391 -6.59 3.76 -1.96
N THR A 392 -6.96 4.50 -3.00
CA THR A 392 -6.89 4.05 -4.40
C THR A 392 -6.18 5.07 -5.29
N LYS A 393 -6.88 6.10 -5.76
CA LYS A 393 -6.39 7.10 -6.72
C LYS A 393 -5.21 7.90 -6.17
N THR A 394 -5.34 8.44 -4.93
CA THR A 394 -4.29 9.26 -4.34
C THR A 394 -3.04 8.44 -4.06
N ASN A 395 -3.20 7.21 -3.54
CA ASN A 395 -2.08 6.30 -3.34
C ASN A 395 -1.37 5.94 -4.65
N ALA A 396 -2.14 5.72 -5.74
CA ALA A 396 -1.56 5.49 -7.07
C ALA A 396 -0.75 6.70 -7.56
N LEU A 397 -1.24 7.93 -7.32
CA LEU A 397 -0.55 9.16 -7.68
C LEU A 397 0.77 9.32 -6.92
N VAL A 398 0.75 9.11 -5.60
CA VAL A 398 1.96 9.15 -4.74
C VAL A 398 2.99 8.11 -5.19
N MET A 399 2.54 6.94 -5.65
CA MET A 399 3.41 5.88 -6.18
C MET A 399 3.82 6.08 -7.64
N GLN A 400 3.44 7.17 -8.29
CA GLN A 400 3.67 7.43 -9.73
C GLN A 400 3.09 6.32 -10.65
N GLN A 401 1.97 5.73 -10.25
CA GLN A 401 1.30 4.66 -10.97
C GLN A 401 -0.13 5.03 -11.43
N GLN A 402 -0.53 6.30 -11.33
CA GLN A 402 -1.87 6.81 -11.62
C GLN A 402 -2.36 6.49 -13.04
N ASP A 403 -1.45 6.30 -13.98
CA ASP A 403 -1.79 5.96 -15.37
C ASP A 403 -2.11 4.46 -15.57
N LYS A 404 -1.83 3.63 -14.55
CA LYS A 404 -1.96 2.18 -14.64
C LYS A 404 -2.98 1.60 -13.67
N ILE A 405 -3.11 2.17 -12.45
CA ILE A 405 -3.92 1.64 -11.35
C ILE A 405 -4.61 2.77 -10.58
N GLY A 406 -5.42 2.42 -9.59
CA GLY A 406 -6.05 3.34 -8.63
C GLY A 406 -7.44 3.82 -9.02
N THR A 407 -7.84 3.67 -10.27
CA THR A 407 -9.21 3.93 -10.76
C THR A 407 -9.64 2.87 -11.76
N LEU A 408 -10.96 2.69 -11.94
CA LEU A 408 -11.54 1.80 -12.94
C LEU A 408 -11.80 2.59 -14.23
N GLU A 409 -10.84 2.54 -15.14
CA GLU A 409 -10.90 3.24 -16.42
C GLU A 409 -10.37 2.36 -17.55
N ALA A 410 -10.92 2.52 -18.77
CA ALA A 410 -10.43 1.81 -19.94
C ALA A 410 -8.94 2.09 -20.17
N GLY A 411 -8.17 1.05 -20.45
CA GLY A 411 -6.72 1.07 -20.62
C GLY A 411 -5.90 0.80 -19.37
N LYS A 412 -6.47 0.97 -18.16
CA LYS A 412 -5.81 0.63 -16.90
C LYS A 412 -5.79 -0.87 -16.62
N LEU A 413 -4.95 -1.28 -15.69
CA LEU A 413 -4.87 -2.66 -15.25
C LEU A 413 -6.17 -3.07 -14.53
N ALA A 414 -6.61 -4.29 -14.76
CA ALA A 414 -7.76 -4.88 -14.10
C ALA A 414 -7.38 -5.34 -12.68
N ASP A 415 -7.06 -4.36 -11.82
CA ASP A 415 -6.85 -4.52 -10.39
C ASP A 415 -8.16 -4.09 -9.69
N ILE A 416 -9.01 -5.06 -9.35
CA ILE A 416 -10.41 -4.85 -8.96
C ILE A 416 -10.74 -5.68 -7.74
N ILE A 417 -11.52 -5.13 -6.81
CA ILE A 417 -12.10 -5.87 -5.71
C ILE A 417 -13.63 -5.80 -5.74
N ILE A 418 -14.24 -6.88 -5.27
CA ILE A 418 -15.70 -6.98 -5.11
C ILE A 418 -15.98 -7.16 -3.63
N VAL A 419 -16.72 -6.22 -3.06
CA VAL A 419 -17.04 -6.15 -1.62
C VAL A 419 -18.50 -6.53 -1.42
N ASP A 420 -18.76 -7.48 -0.52
CA ASP A 420 -20.11 -7.85 -0.09
C ASP A 420 -20.61 -6.83 0.93
N GLY A 421 -20.99 -5.64 0.44
CA GLY A 421 -21.41 -4.52 1.28
C GLY A 421 -21.45 -3.18 0.56
N ASP A 422 -21.65 -2.12 1.35
CA ASP A 422 -21.68 -0.74 0.89
C ASP A 422 -20.65 0.12 1.64
N PRO A 423 -19.40 0.19 1.15
CA PRO A 423 -18.33 0.98 1.79
C PRO A 423 -18.62 2.49 1.85
N LEU A 424 -19.52 3.02 1.01
CA LEU A 424 -19.95 4.42 1.09
C LEU A 424 -20.84 4.69 2.29
N SER A 425 -21.61 3.69 2.73
CA SER A 425 -22.42 3.78 3.95
C SER A 425 -21.59 3.39 5.19
N HIS A 426 -20.78 2.34 5.09
CA HIS A 426 -19.99 1.78 6.19
C HIS A 426 -18.61 1.32 5.70
N LEU A 427 -17.56 2.06 6.00
CA LEU A 427 -16.17 1.66 5.63
C LEU A 427 -15.77 0.30 6.21
N SER A 428 -16.34 -0.09 7.36
CA SER A 428 -16.13 -1.43 7.94
C SER A 428 -16.55 -2.58 7.03
N ASP A 429 -17.39 -2.34 6.01
CA ASP A 429 -17.74 -3.34 5.00
C ASP A 429 -16.54 -3.76 4.14
N MET A 430 -15.49 -2.95 4.10
CA MET A 430 -14.23 -3.31 3.44
C MET A 430 -13.58 -4.59 3.99
N ARG A 431 -13.92 -5.02 5.22
CA ARG A 431 -13.53 -6.34 5.75
C ARG A 431 -14.15 -7.53 5.00
N ARG A 432 -15.21 -7.29 4.19
CA ARG A 432 -15.98 -8.30 3.47
C ARG A 432 -15.61 -8.37 1.98
N VAL A 433 -14.33 -8.19 1.66
CA VAL A 433 -13.84 -8.44 0.29
C VAL A 433 -14.15 -9.88 -0.08
N LYS A 434 -14.95 -10.08 -1.14
CA LYS A 434 -15.42 -11.38 -1.61
C LYS A 434 -14.56 -11.90 -2.77
N HIS A 435 -14.20 -11.02 -3.70
CA HIS A 435 -13.34 -11.36 -4.81
C HIS A 435 -12.23 -10.34 -4.98
N VAL A 436 -11.07 -10.83 -5.38
CA VAL A 436 -9.88 -10.03 -5.69
C VAL A 436 -9.38 -10.41 -7.06
N ILE A 437 -9.33 -9.43 -7.94
CA ILE A 437 -8.76 -9.55 -9.28
C ILE A 437 -7.53 -8.64 -9.34
N LYS A 438 -6.40 -9.19 -9.75
CA LYS A 438 -5.16 -8.44 -9.97
C LYS A 438 -4.61 -8.77 -11.35
N GLY A 439 -4.43 -7.74 -12.20
CA GLY A 439 -4.01 -7.93 -13.59
C GLY A 439 -4.92 -8.89 -14.34
N GLY A 440 -6.25 -8.79 -14.14
CA GLY A 440 -7.25 -9.65 -14.76
C GLY A 440 -7.36 -11.08 -14.20
N VAL A 441 -6.47 -11.46 -13.28
CA VAL A 441 -6.48 -12.81 -12.66
C VAL A 441 -7.29 -12.79 -11.37
N LEU A 442 -8.25 -13.68 -11.25
CA LEU A 442 -9.08 -13.90 -10.05
C LEU A 442 -8.29 -14.73 -9.03
N PHE A 443 -8.03 -14.18 -7.84
CA PHE A 443 -7.29 -14.83 -6.75
C PHE A 443 -8.21 -15.35 -5.62
N ARG A 444 -9.39 -14.75 -5.46
CA ARG A 444 -10.37 -15.11 -4.43
C ARG A 444 -11.78 -15.02 -4.98
#